data_aca90537452cf9ec8c5b0bab05e6c2f5
#
_entry.id   aca90537452cf9ec8c5b0bab05e6c2f5
#
_cell.length_a   1.000
_cell.length_b   1.000
_cell.length_c   1.000
_cell.angle_alpha   90.00
_cell.angle_beta   90.00
_cell.angle_gamma   90.00
#
_symmetry.space_group_name_H-M   'P 1'
#
loop_
_entity.id
_entity.type
_entity.pdbx_description
1 polymer ?
#
loop_
_entity_poly.entity_id
_entity_poly.type
_entity_poly.pdbx_seq_one_letter_code
_entity_poly.pdbx_strand_id
1 'polypeptide(L)'
;TMHEQAGGLCGETHASTVTNCYTTHRVLTNDGSLSNCYSAETAEGKFESGELCFLLNGDQSKIAFYQKLKEDKYPTLNSERGQVYCTGNLNCDGTSSGDVSYTNTEGQAVVAPHEYDEDGFCINCGQDKGKSEMDEKGFYHLKDAYALRWFASIVNEGNLSAKAVLDNDIDMKGIKTEPIGRYSDDHELDGTNRAFSGILDGQGHEISNLSITLDSRYEGGLFGRVAVGAQIKNFGLVNPTVQNIHPNGCRLGAVCGELNGGTISYVYVVGNIDLKSTHAQVASIAGEATNGFVRNCYSTSDLEICYLGTKTDCYKGNEVAQMAPTGELCYKLNGNTSVNAVWRQTLNQDKYPVLREESLVVYQAEDGTYSNEMGEMDKYAGTAIDPI
;
A
#
# COMPACT_ATOMS: atom_id res chain seq x y z
N THR A 1 15.16 42.07 1.68
CA THR A 1 15.21 40.87 0.81
C THR A 1 13.81 40.65 0.27
N MET A 2 13.56 41.04 -0.98
CA MET A 2 12.32 40.68 -1.67
C MET A 2 12.46 39.20 -2.04
N HIS A 3 11.51 38.38 -1.61
CA HIS A 3 11.37 37.04 -2.14
C HIS A 3 10.80 37.16 -3.56
N GLU A 4 11.62 36.92 -4.56
CA GLU A 4 11.16 36.83 -5.96
C GLU A 4 10.48 35.50 -6.16
N GLN A 5 9.16 35.47 -6.02
CA GLN A 5 8.32 34.30 -6.33
C GLN A 5 7.83 34.43 -7.77
N ALA A 6 8.70 34.16 -8.72
CA ALA A 6 8.39 34.22 -10.15
C ALA A 6 8.57 32.82 -10.78
N GLY A 7 7.50 32.28 -11.32
CA GLY A 7 7.50 31.00 -12.09
C GLY A 7 6.78 31.19 -13.42
N GLY A 8 7.14 30.38 -14.40
CA GLY A 8 6.54 30.43 -15.73
C GLY A 8 5.10 29.90 -15.76
N LEU A 9 4.70 29.10 -14.79
CA LEU A 9 3.34 28.60 -14.58
C LEU A 9 2.72 29.15 -13.31
N CYS A 10 3.41 29.05 -12.19
CA CYS A 10 3.00 29.56 -10.89
C CYS A 10 4.21 30.17 -10.19
N GLY A 11 4.02 31.24 -9.44
CA GLY A 11 5.08 31.85 -8.63
C GLY A 11 5.43 30.95 -7.43
N GLU A 12 4.41 30.39 -6.78
CA GLU A 12 4.54 29.53 -5.62
C GLU A 12 3.37 28.53 -5.57
N THR A 13 3.63 27.28 -5.15
CA THR A 13 2.60 26.25 -5.00
C THR A 13 2.81 25.54 -3.67
N HIS A 14 1.92 25.73 -2.68
CA HIS A 14 1.96 25.02 -1.41
C HIS A 14 1.09 23.77 -1.45
N ALA A 15 1.67 22.61 -1.12
CA ALA A 15 0.97 21.33 -1.02
C ALA A 15 0.06 20.99 -2.23
N SER A 16 0.44 21.46 -3.42
CA SER A 16 -0.30 21.33 -4.67
C SER A 16 0.54 20.63 -5.73
N THR A 17 -0.11 19.93 -6.65
CA THR A 17 0.55 19.28 -7.79
C THR A 17 0.20 20.01 -9.08
N VAL A 18 1.21 20.29 -9.89
CA VAL A 18 1.06 20.81 -11.27
C VAL A 18 1.37 19.67 -12.22
N THR A 19 0.44 19.37 -13.13
CA THR A 19 0.57 18.22 -14.04
C THR A 19 0.38 18.60 -15.50
N ASN A 20 1.08 17.93 -16.40
CA ASN A 20 0.91 18.05 -17.85
C ASN A 20 0.96 19.49 -18.35
N CYS A 21 1.96 20.25 -17.95
CA CYS A 21 2.08 21.66 -18.29
C CYS A 21 3.44 21.96 -18.89
N TYR A 22 3.51 23.04 -19.66
CA TYR A 22 4.80 23.56 -20.09
C TYR A 22 4.84 25.09 -20.09
N THR A 23 6.05 25.63 -20.03
CA THR A 23 6.32 27.06 -20.17
C THR A 23 7.54 27.29 -21.07
N THR A 24 7.55 28.40 -21.76
CA THR A 24 8.72 28.86 -22.49
C THR A 24 9.71 29.66 -21.63
N HIS A 25 9.46 29.74 -20.32
CA HIS A 25 10.38 30.31 -19.33
C HIS A 25 11.23 29.22 -18.68
N ARG A 26 12.35 29.62 -18.05
CA ARG A 26 13.31 28.70 -17.41
C ARG A 26 12.77 28.02 -16.16
N VAL A 27 11.93 28.72 -15.40
CA VAL A 27 11.42 28.24 -14.10
C VAL A 27 9.95 27.88 -14.24
N LEU A 28 9.60 26.68 -13.82
CA LEU A 28 8.21 26.21 -13.80
C LEU A 28 7.44 26.79 -12.62
N THR A 29 7.89 26.49 -11.42
CA THR A 29 7.41 27.03 -10.15
C THR A 29 8.57 27.11 -9.17
N ASN A 30 8.42 27.87 -8.08
CA ASN A 30 9.44 27.94 -7.04
C ASN A 30 9.26 26.88 -5.95
N ASP A 31 8.11 26.22 -5.89
CA ASP A 31 7.77 25.22 -4.91
C ASP A 31 6.64 24.30 -5.43
N GLY A 32 6.42 23.16 -4.80
CA GLY A 32 5.36 22.20 -5.14
C GLY A 32 5.80 21.00 -5.98
N SER A 33 4.90 20.01 -6.06
CA SER A 33 5.13 18.80 -6.82
C SER A 33 4.83 19.01 -8.30
N LEU A 34 5.76 18.61 -9.18
CA LEU A 34 5.62 18.68 -10.63
C LEU A 34 5.56 17.28 -11.21
N SER A 35 4.59 17.02 -12.09
CA SER A 35 4.49 15.77 -12.83
C SER A 35 4.24 16.07 -14.31
N ASN A 36 5.07 15.51 -15.17
CA ASN A 36 5.00 15.71 -16.62
C ASN A 36 4.97 17.21 -17.01
N CYS A 37 5.83 18.02 -16.37
CA CYS A 37 5.91 19.47 -16.59
C CYS A 37 7.28 19.86 -17.15
N TYR A 38 7.30 20.78 -18.11
CA TYR A 38 8.49 21.15 -18.87
C TYR A 38 8.72 22.66 -18.89
N SER A 39 9.96 23.08 -18.61
CA SER A 39 10.44 24.46 -18.80
C SER A 39 11.10 24.62 -20.17
N ALA A 40 11.45 25.84 -20.54
CA ALA A 40 12.23 26.10 -21.75
C ALA A 40 13.54 25.28 -21.80
N GLU A 41 14.13 25.04 -20.64
CA GLU A 41 15.40 24.35 -20.49
C GLU A 41 15.24 22.82 -20.62
N THR A 42 14.22 22.25 -19.98
CA THR A 42 13.91 20.81 -20.04
C THR A 42 13.24 20.38 -21.34
N ALA A 43 12.66 21.32 -22.08
CA ALA A 43 12.05 21.11 -23.40
C ALA A 43 12.90 21.60 -24.56
N GLU A 44 14.18 21.92 -24.34
CA GLU A 44 15.08 22.35 -25.41
C GLU A 44 15.16 21.31 -26.53
N GLY A 45 14.95 21.73 -27.76
CA GLY A 45 14.88 20.86 -28.93
C GLY A 45 13.58 20.09 -29.13
N LYS A 46 12.67 20.08 -28.14
CA LYS A 46 11.44 19.26 -28.15
C LYS A 46 10.20 20.01 -28.65
N PHE A 47 10.27 21.32 -28.75
CA PHE A 47 9.11 22.14 -29.14
C PHE A 47 8.67 21.91 -30.58
N GLU A 48 9.59 22.07 -31.53
CA GLU A 48 9.29 22.01 -32.99
C GLU A 48 9.27 20.59 -33.52
N SER A 49 9.94 19.65 -32.83
CA SER A 49 10.01 18.24 -33.23
C SER A 49 8.69 17.48 -33.02
N GLY A 50 7.80 17.97 -32.17
CA GLY A 50 6.60 17.26 -31.71
C GLY A 50 6.82 16.41 -30.46
N GLU A 51 8.05 16.21 -30.03
CA GLU A 51 8.37 15.39 -28.85
C GLU A 51 7.65 15.94 -27.60
N LEU A 52 7.70 17.24 -27.36
CA LEU A 52 7.01 17.84 -26.19
C LEU A 52 5.51 17.60 -26.26
N CYS A 53 4.88 17.75 -27.43
CA CYS A 53 3.45 17.50 -27.59
C CYS A 53 3.07 16.05 -27.25
N PHE A 54 3.88 15.10 -27.70
CA PHE A 54 3.70 13.69 -27.40
C PHE A 54 3.86 13.42 -25.89
N LEU A 55 4.93 13.90 -25.27
CA LEU A 55 5.22 13.70 -23.86
C LEU A 55 4.12 14.30 -22.92
N LEU A 56 3.59 15.47 -23.25
CA LEU A 56 2.51 16.12 -22.49
C LEU A 56 1.20 15.31 -22.47
N ASN A 57 0.97 14.44 -23.44
CA ASN A 57 -0.17 13.55 -23.51
C ASN A 57 0.04 12.22 -22.72
N GLY A 58 1.21 12.01 -22.13
CA GLY A 58 1.51 10.84 -21.30
C GLY A 58 1.30 9.51 -22.02
N ASP A 59 0.43 8.67 -21.51
CA ASP A 59 0.14 7.33 -22.04
C ASP A 59 -0.66 7.31 -23.35
N GLN A 60 -0.96 8.48 -23.91
CA GLN A 60 -1.75 8.66 -25.13
C GLN A 60 -3.22 8.18 -25.05
N SER A 61 -3.71 7.84 -23.88
CA SER A 61 -5.12 7.40 -23.70
C SER A 61 -6.11 8.57 -23.78
N LYS A 62 -5.65 9.78 -23.43
CA LYS A 62 -6.45 11.01 -23.42
C LYS A 62 -5.63 12.15 -24.02
N ILE A 63 -5.87 12.43 -25.29
CA ILE A 63 -5.15 13.49 -26.01
C ILE A 63 -5.71 14.86 -25.63
N ALA A 64 -4.88 15.71 -25.06
CA ALA A 64 -5.17 17.09 -24.71
C ALA A 64 -4.34 18.10 -25.49
N PHE A 65 -3.10 17.72 -25.83
CA PHE A 65 -2.19 18.58 -26.58
C PHE A 65 -2.09 18.12 -28.04
N TYR A 66 -2.07 19.09 -28.94
CA TYR A 66 -2.03 18.94 -30.39
C TYR A 66 -0.98 19.84 -30.99
N GLN A 67 -0.40 19.48 -32.12
CA GLN A 67 0.58 20.30 -32.81
C GLN A 67 0.65 19.88 -34.29
N LYS A 68 0.50 20.83 -35.19
CA LYS A 68 0.73 20.59 -36.63
C LYS A 68 2.22 20.78 -36.90
N LEU A 69 2.94 19.66 -37.04
CA LEU A 69 4.39 19.68 -37.20
C LEU A 69 4.77 20.46 -38.46
N LYS A 70 5.85 21.20 -38.39
CA LYS A 70 6.38 22.15 -39.42
C LYS A 70 5.59 23.45 -39.58
N GLU A 71 4.42 23.60 -38.92
CA GLU A 71 3.66 24.84 -38.91
C GLU A 71 3.64 25.48 -37.52
N ASP A 72 3.42 24.65 -36.48
CA ASP A 72 3.32 25.13 -35.10
C ASP A 72 4.67 25.02 -34.40
N LYS A 73 5.08 26.09 -33.77
CA LYS A 73 6.28 26.12 -32.94
C LYS A 73 6.09 25.41 -31.60
N TYR A 74 4.87 25.42 -31.07
CA TYR A 74 4.54 24.92 -29.72
C TYR A 74 3.30 24.04 -29.74
N PRO A 75 3.19 23.05 -28.81
CA PRO A 75 1.94 22.35 -28.57
C PRO A 75 0.79 23.29 -28.18
N THR A 76 -0.41 22.94 -28.55
CA THR A 76 -1.62 23.72 -28.25
C THR A 76 -2.73 22.78 -27.74
N LEU A 77 -3.78 23.35 -27.14
CA LEU A 77 -5.00 22.62 -26.75
C LEU A 77 -6.06 22.56 -27.87
N ASN A 78 -5.75 23.09 -29.07
CA ASN A 78 -6.63 23.09 -30.22
C ASN A 78 -6.53 21.79 -31.02
N SER A 79 -7.58 20.95 -30.97
CA SER A 79 -7.64 19.66 -31.64
C SER A 79 -7.54 19.72 -33.17
N GLU A 80 -7.85 20.86 -33.80
CA GLU A 80 -7.72 21.04 -35.25
C GLU A 80 -6.25 21.03 -35.74
N ARG A 81 -5.28 21.17 -34.80
CA ARG A 81 -3.85 21.12 -35.13
C ARG A 81 -3.33 19.70 -35.35
N GLY A 82 -4.13 18.69 -35.03
CA GLY A 82 -3.79 17.29 -35.22
C GLY A 82 -2.97 16.69 -34.09
N GLN A 83 -3.17 15.41 -33.86
CA GLN A 83 -2.40 14.62 -32.89
C GLN A 83 -0.97 14.40 -33.38
N VAL A 84 -0.03 14.33 -32.45
CA VAL A 84 1.34 13.91 -32.69
C VAL A 84 1.52 12.46 -32.24
N TYR A 85 2.02 11.62 -33.13
CA TYR A 85 2.36 10.23 -32.89
C TYR A 85 3.87 10.07 -32.81
N CYS A 86 4.31 9.13 -31.98
CA CYS A 86 5.71 8.67 -31.93
C CYS A 86 5.84 7.37 -32.70
N THR A 87 6.88 7.23 -33.52
CA THR A 87 7.22 6.00 -34.25
C THR A 87 8.67 5.65 -34.01
N GLY A 88 9.04 4.37 -34.21
CA GLY A 88 10.38 3.87 -33.91
C GLY A 88 10.46 3.15 -32.57
N ASN A 89 11.63 3.11 -31.94
CA ASN A 89 11.87 2.38 -30.70
C ASN A 89 12.05 3.34 -29.52
N LEU A 90 11.32 3.09 -28.43
CA LEU A 90 11.48 3.75 -27.15
C LEU A 90 12.22 2.84 -26.17
N ASN A 91 12.91 3.45 -25.21
CA ASN A 91 13.42 2.74 -24.05
C ASN A 91 12.27 2.18 -23.21
N CYS A 92 12.55 1.29 -22.27
CA CYS A 92 11.54 0.67 -21.41
C CYS A 92 10.81 1.67 -20.49
N ASP A 93 11.35 2.86 -20.26
CA ASP A 93 10.73 3.97 -19.53
C ASP A 93 9.93 4.95 -20.43
N GLY A 94 9.82 4.62 -21.71
CA GLY A 94 9.14 5.47 -22.70
C GLY A 94 9.96 6.64 -23.21
N THR A 95 11.22 6.80 -22.77
CA THR A 95 12.11 7.82 -23.30
C THR A 95 12.65 7.45 -24.67
N SER A 96 13.10 8.45 -25.46
CA SER A 96 13.67 8.22 -26.78
C SER A 96 14.99 7.45 -26.72
N SER A 97 15.09 6.38 -27.49
CA SER A 97 16.35 5.64 -27.70
C SER A 97 17.28 6.29 -28.75
N GLY A 98 16.87 7.43 -29.30
CA GLY A 98 17.56 8.09 -30.42
C GLY A 98 17.02 7.71 -31.82
N ASP A 99 16.26 6.61 -31.92
CA ASP A 99 15.71 6.09 -33.20
C ASP A 99 14.21 6.35 -33.33
N VAL A 100 13.70 7.41 -32.67
CA VAL A 100 12.29 7.79 -32.74
C VAL A 100 12.05 8.97 -33.66
N SER A 101 10.85 9.02 -34.24
CA SER A 101 10.36 10.14 -35.03
C SER A 101 8.97 10.53 -34.60
N TYR A 102 8.68 11.82 -34.63
CA TYR A 102 7.35 12.37 -34.31
C TYR A 102 6.67 12.81 -35.61
N THR A 103 5.38 12.48 -35.74
CA THR A 103 4.62 12.68 -36.97
C THR A 103 3.15 12.96 -36.69
N ASN A 104 2.47 13.67 -37.61
CA ASN A 104 1.01 13.78 -37.57
C ASN A 104 0.29 12.61 -38.29
N THR A 105 1.05 11.71 -38.93
CA THR A 105 0.50 10.49 -39.50
C THR A 105 0.39 9.43 -38.40
N GLU A 106 -0.76 8.77 -38.28
CA GLU A 106 -0.98 7.70 -37.31
C GLU A 106 0.15 6.67 -37.34
N GLY A 107 0.67 6.35 -36.17
CA GLY A 107 1.77 5.40 -35.99
C GLY A 107 1.97 5.08 -34.52
N GLN A 108 2.70 4.01 -34.23
CA GLN A 108 2.98 3.57 -32.88
C GLN A 108 4.47 3.25 -32.70
N ALA A 109 5.06 3.73 -31.62
CA ALA A 109 6.39 3.33 -31.21
C ALA A 109 6.35 1.98 -30.49
N VAL A 110 7.46 1.26 -30.56
CA VAL A 110 7.66 0.02 -29.81
C VAL A 110 8.46 0.35 -28.55
N VAL A 111 7.84 0.15 -27.39
CA VAL A 111 8.51 0.33 -26.09
C VAL A 111 9.29 -0.95 -25.78
N ALA A 112 10.57 -0.81 -25.46
CA ALA A 112 11.39 -1.94 -25.03
C ALA A 112 10.84 -2.55 -23.74
N PRO A 113 10.88 -3.88 -23.58
CA PRO A 113 10.48 -4.51 -22.32
C PRO A 113 11.46 -4.16 -21.21
N HIS A 114 10.97 -4.19 -19.96
CA HIS A 114 11.84 -4.09 -18.79
C HIS A 114 12.64 -5.38 -18.62
N GLU A 115 13.94 -5.25 -18.34
CA GLU A 115 14.82 -6.34 -17.92
C GLU A 115 15.17 -6.14 -16.45
N TYR A 116 14.83 -7.11 -15.59
CA TYR A 116 14.98 -6.98 -14.14
C TYR A 116 16.20 -7.76 -13.62
N ASP A 117 16.91 -7.15 -12.67
CA ASP A 117 17.95 -7.80 -11.90
C ASP A 117 17.38 -8.78 -10.85
N GLU A 118 18.28 -9.40 -10.07
CA GLU A 118 17.91 -10.36 -9.00
C GLU A 118 17.07 -9.70 -7.88
N ASP A 119 17.25 -8.40 -7.65
CA ASP A 119 16.49 -7.63 -6.66
C ASP A 119 15.16 -7.11 -7.21
N GLY A 120 14.87 -7.31 -8.50
CA GLY A 120 13.62 -6.93 -9.17
C GLY A 120 13.56 -5.46 -9.57
N PHE A 121 14.71 -4.82 -9.82
CA PHE A 121 14.78 -3.49 -10.40
C PHE A 121 15.20 -3.58 -11.87
N CYS A 122 14.58 -2.77 -12.72
CA CYS A 122 14.96 -2.73 -14.12
C CYS A 122 16.39 -2.19 -14.28
N ILE A 123 17.26 -2.97 -14.91
CA ILE A 123 18.68 -2.62 -15.12
C ILE A 123 18.87 -1.39 -16.00
N ASN A 124 17.86 -1.04 -16.79
CA ASN A 124 17.94 0.09 -17.73
C ASN A 124 17.34 1.39 -17.15
N CYS A 125 16.23 1.33 -16.42
CA CYS A 125 15.53 2.52 -15.93
C CYS A 125 15.30 2.53 -14.41
N GLY A 126 15.70 1.48 -13.68
CA GLY A 126 15.55 1.40 -12.24
C GLY A 126 14.11 1.15 -11.74
N GLN A 127 13.13 0.97 -12.64
CA GLN A 127 11.75 0.74 -12.21
C GLN A 127 11.63 -0.55 -11.39
N ASP A 128 10.97 -0.47 -10.24
CA ASP A 128 10.63 -1.65 -9.45
C ASP A 128 9.60 -2.51 -10.20
N LYS A 129 9.86 -3.81 -10.29
CA LYS A 129 8.99 -4.82 -10.90
C LYS A 129 7.59 -4.85 -10.28
N GLY A 130 7.50 -4.48 -9.00
CA GLY A 130 6.26 -4.43 -8.26
C GLY A 130 5.39 -3.21 -8.52
N LYS A 131 5.84 -2.25 -9.37
CA LYS A 131 5.03 -1.06 -9.68
C LYS A 131 3.63 -1.47 -10.13
N SER A 132 2.61 -0.92 -9.45
CA SER A 132 1.21 -1.19 -9.70
C SER A 132 0.46 0.10 -10.06
N GLU A 133 -0.54 -0.03 -10.91
CA GLU A 133 -1.46 1.07 -11.23
C GLU A 133 -2.64 1.07 -10.26
N MET A 134 -3.24 2.25 -10.05
CA MET A 134 -4.46 2.38 -9.26
C MET A 134 -5.68 1.98 -10.10
N ASP A 135 -6.64 1.32 -9.45
CA ASP A 135 -7.97 1.13 -10.01
C ASP A 135 -8.81 2.42 -9.99
N GLU A 136 -10.03 2.37 -10.55
CA GLU A 136 -10.95 3.50 -10.60
C GLU A 136 -11.39 3.99 -9.20
N LYS A 137 -11.23 3.17 -8.15
CA LYS A 137 -11.55 3.49 -6.76
C LYS A 137 -10.33 4.04 -6.00
N GLY A 138 -9.17 4.10 -6.65
CA GLY A 138 -7.92 4.60 -6.11
C GLY A 138 -7.18 3.59 -5.24
N PHE A 139 -7.35 2.28 -5.47
CA PHE A 139 -6.60 1.24 -4.80
C PHE A 139 -5.49 0.68 -5.70
N TYR A 140 -4.33 0.48 -5.13
CA TYR A 140 -3.27 -0.31 -5.73
C TYR A 140 -3.52 -1.81 -5.49
N HIS A 141 -3.24 -2.63 -6.49
CA HIS A 141 -3.41 -4.07 -6.45
C HIS A 141 -2.09 -4.78 -6.21
N LEU A 142 -1.90 -5.31 -5.00
CA LEU A 142 -0.66 -5.96 -4.60
C LEU A 142 -0.74 -7.46 -4.88
N LYS A 143 -0.04 -7.88 -5.93
CA LYS A 143 -0.11 -9.24 -6.47
C LYS A 143 0.98 -10.17 -5.96
N ASP A 144 2.11 -9.62 -5.52
CA ASP A 144 3.29 -10.36 -5.09
C ASP A 144 4.17 -9.55 -4.13
N ALA A 145 5.28 -10.14 -3.70
CA ALA A 145 6.22 -9.53 -2.77
C ALA A 145 6.87 -8.25 -3.29
N TYR A 146 7.09 -8.14 -4.58
CA TYR A 146 7.63 -6.93 -5.19
C TYR A 146 6.62 -5.79 -5.13
N ALA A 147 5.34 -6.09 -5.39
CA ALA A 147 4.27 -5.09 -5.28
C ALA A 147 4.10 -4.56 -3.84
N LEU A 148 4.21 -5.44 -2.84
CA LEU A 148 4.18 -5.03 -1.43
C LEU A 148 5.40 -4.17 -1.06
N ARG A 149 6.61 -4.54 -1.51
CA ARG A 149 7.83 -3.72 -1.36
C ARG A 149 7.68 -2.36 -2.02
N TRP A 150 7.21 -2.33 -3.26
CA TRP A 150 6.97 -1.09 -3.99
C TRP A 150 5.94 -0.20 -3.29
N PHE A 151 4.86 -0.78 -2.76
CA PHE A 151 3.87 -0.04 -1.98
C PHE A 151 4.50 0.60 -0.73
N ALA A 152 5.38 -0.12 -0.04
CA ALA A 152 6.14 0.43 1.08
C ALA A 152 6.99 1.63 0.64
N SER A 153 7.66 1.55 -0.51
CA SER A 153 8.49 2.66 -1.01
C SER A 153 7.68 3.92 -1.31
N ILE A 154 6.55 3.81 -2.03
CA ILE A 154 5.75 5.00 -2.38
C ILE A 154 5.12 5.67 -1.15
N VAL A 155 4.73 4.89 -0.13
CA VAL A 155 4.26 5.44 1.14
C VAL A 155 5.41 6.17 1.85
N ASN A 156 6.59 5.55 1.92
CA ASN A 156 7.77 6.14 2.53
C ASN A 156 8.34 7.34 1.76
N GLU A 157 8.02 7.50 0.50
CA GLU A 157 8.30 8.67 -0.33
C GLU A 157 7.27 9.81 -0.19
N GLY A 158 6.15 9.57 0.51
CA GLY A 158 5.20 10.61 0.88
C GLY A 158 3.75 10.36 0.49
N ASN A 159 3.41 9.26 -0.21
CA ASN A 159 2.02 8.90 -0.48
C ASN A 159 1.36 8.24 0.75
N LEU A 160 1.28 8.99 1.85
CA LEU A 160 0.90 8.46 3.18
C LEU A 160 -0.54 7.95 3.25
N SER A 161 -1.43 8.46 2.40
CA SER A 161 -2.84 8.06 2.33
C SER A 161 -3.14 7.03 1.24
N ALA A 162 -2.11 6.40 0.67
CA ALA A 162 -2.26 5.37 -0.33
C ALA A 162 -3.18 4.24 0.13
N LYS A 163 -3.96 3.71 -0.79
CA LYS A 163 -4.87 2.59 -0.53
C LYS A 163 -4.42 1.38 -1.32
N ALA A 164 -4.42 0.21 -0.71
CA ALA A 164 -4.07 -1.03 -1.37
C ALA A 164 -4.97 -2.19 -0.97
N VAL A 165 -5.09 -3.14 -1.88
CA VAL A 165 -5.69 -4.45 -1.66
C VAL A 165 -4.67 -5.55 -2.00
N LEU A 166 -4.75 -6.68 -1.32
CA LEU A 166 -4.03 -7.88 -1.74
C LEU A 166 -4.89 -8.66 -2.74
N ASP A 167 -4.30 -9.01 -3.88
CA ASP A 167 -4.99 -9.83 -4.89
C ASP A 167 -4.69 -11.33 -4.72
N ASN A 168 -3.62 -11.65 -3.99
CA ASN A 168 -3.15 -13.02 -3.75
C ASN A 168 -2.48 -13.13 -2.38
N ASP A 169 -2.25 -14.36 -1.94
CA ASP A 169 -1.30 -14.65 -0.87
C ASP A 169 0.11 -14.21 -1.31
N ILE A 170 0.84 -13.54 -0.44
CA ILE A 170 2.16 -12.98 -0.73
C ILE A 170 3.22 -13.68 0.12
N ASP A 171 4.21 -14.31 -0.53
CA ASP A 171 5.40 -14.85 0.14
C ASP A 171 6.57 -13.86 0.03
N MET A 172 6.95 -13.25 1.17
CA MET A 172 8.05 -12.28 1.25
C MET A 172 9.44 -12.92 1.32
N LYS A 173 9.55 -14.23 1.21
CA LYS A 173 10.81 -14.95 1.35
C LYS A 173 11.86 -14.43 0.37
N GLY A 174 12.97 -13.91 0.92
CA GLY A 174 14.09 -13.37 0.14
C GLY A 174 13.90 -11.94 -0.35
N ILE A 175 12.72 -11.36 -0.21
CA ILE A 175 12.47 -9.97 -0.59
C ILE A 175 12.68 -9.04 0.61
N LYS A 176 13.66 -8.16 0.50
CA LYS A 176 13.92 -7.12 1.49
C LYS A 176 12.90 -6.01 1.34
N THR A 177 12.32 -5.58 2.44
CA THR A 177 11.42 -4.43 2.50
C THR A 177 11.66 -3.63 3.77
N GLU A 178 11.28 -2.37 3.74
CA GLU A 178 11.21 -1.52 4.93
C GLU A 178 9.79 -1.53 5.48
N PRO A 179 9.58 -1.17 6.77
CA PRO A 179 8.23 -0.92 7.29
C PRO A 179 7.49 0.12 6.46
N ILE A 180 6.19 -0.12 6.23
CA ILE A 180 5.31 0.85 5.59
C ILE A 180 5.02 1.98 6.57
N GLY A 181 5.31 3.23 6.19
CA GLY A 181 5.14 4.39 7.07
C GLY A 181 6.14 4.37 8.22
N ARG A 182 7.08 5.28 8.24
CA ARG A 182 8.12 5.35 9.27
C ARG A 182 8.17 6.74 9.88
N TYR A 183 8.63 6.80 11.12
CA TYR A 183 8.93 8.04 11.83
C TYR A 183 10.41 8.04 12.21
N SER A 184 11.08 9.15 11.98
CA SER A 184 12.42 9.39 12.47
C SER A 184 12.37 10.34 13.65
N ASP A 185 12.85 9.89 14.81
CA ASP A 185 13.11 10.77 15.96
C ASP A 185 14.36 11.65 15.74
N ASP A 186 15.17 11.35 14.74
CA ASP A 186 16.27 12.21 14.36
C ASP A 186 15.74 13.46 13.67
N HIS A 187 15.48 14.48 14.47
CA HIS A 187 15.12 15.84 14.06
C HIS A 187 16.13 16.48 13.08
N GLU A 188 17.21 15.79 12.75
CA GLU A 188 18.30 16.33 11.92
C GLU A 188 18.21 15.98 10.44
N LEU A 189 17.40 15.02 10.00
CA LEU A 189 17.46 14.57 8.60
C LEU A 189 16.30 14.98 7.70
N ASP A 190 15.09 15.17 8.14
CA ASP A 190 14.03 15.79 7.30
C ASP A 190 12.75 16.24 8.02
N GLY A 191 12.58 15.97 9.31
CA GLY A 191 11.41 16.41 10.10
C GLY A 191 10.07 15.84 9.62
N THR A 192 10.05 14.88 8.70
CA THR A 192 8.83 14.38 8.09
C THR A 192 8.27 13.19 8.85
N ASN A 193 7.12 13.40 9.47
CA ASN A 193 6.29 12.32 10.00
C ASN A 193 5.66 11.57 8.81
N ARG A 194 6.18 10.39 8.48
CA ARG A 194 5.71 9.54 7.38
C ARG A 194 4.79 8.42 7.84
N ALA A 195 3.99 8.68 8.87
CA ALA A 195 3.03 7.70 9.37
C ALA A 195 1.95 7.40 8.32
N PHE A 196 1.70 6.11 8.11
CA PHE A 196 0.67 5.65 7.18
C PHE A 196 -0.73 6.06 7.64
N SER A 197 -1.51 6.69 6.78
CA SER A 197 -2.88 7.14 7.03
C SER A 197 -3.91 6.58 6.03
N GLY A 198 -3.49 5.64 5.18
CA GLY A 198 -4.28 5.06 4.12
C GLY A 198 -5.05 3.79 4.53
N ILE A 199 -5.28 2.91 3.56
CA ILE A 199 -5.98 1.65 3.74
C ILE A 199 -5.12 0.50 3.20
N LEU A 200 -4.94 -0.57 3.99
CA LEU A 200 -4.55 -1.88 3.49
C LEU A 200 -5.67 -2.86 3.80
N ASP A 201 -6.31 -3.39 2.78
CA ASP A 201 -7.31 -4.45 2.89
C ASP A 201 -6.75 -5.74 2.26
N GLY A 202 -6.51 -6.74 3.10
CA GLY A 202 -5.94 -7.99 2.64
C GLY A 202 -6.91 -8.93 1.94
N GLN A 203 -8.21 -8.62 1.91
CA GLN A 203 -9.25 -9.42 1.25
C GLN A 203 -9.25 -10.93 1.64
N GLY A 204 -8.75 -11.25 2.83
CA GLY A 204 -8.64 -12.61 3.34
C GLY A 204 -7.34 -13.33 2.98
N HIS A 205 -6.44 -12.70 2.25
CA HIS A 205 -5.14 -13.23 1.87
C HIS A 205 -4.12 -13.23 3.01
N GLU A 206 -3.02 -13.93 2.80
CA GLU A 206 -1.90 -14.03 3.75
C GLU A 206 -0.64 -13.34 3.22
N ILE A 207 0.11 -12.72 4.15
CA ILE A 207 1.49 -12.29 3.93
C ILE A 207 2.36 -13.24 4.75
N SER A 208 3.24 -13.99 4.11
CA SER A 208 4.10 -14.96 4.76
C SER A 208 5.58 -14.60 4.69
N ASN A 209 6.36 -15.10 5.67
CA ASN A 209 7.81 -14.98 5.72
C ASN A 209 8.35 -13.54 5.62
N LEU A 210 7.58 -12.57 6.13
CA LEU A 210 8.04 -11.20 6.27
C LEU A 210 9.30 -11.18 7.14
N SER A 211 10.39 -10.57 6.63
CA SER A 211 11.64 -10.44 7.37
C SER A 211 12.15 -9.00 7.32
N ILE A 212 12.13 -8.34 8.48
CA ILE A 212 12.57 -6.95 8.64
C ILE A 212 13.61 -6.90 9.75
N THR A 213 14.78 -6.33 9.46
CA THR A 213 15.82 -6.04 10.46
C THR A 213 16.13 -4.56 10.45
N LEU A 214 15.93 -3.90 11.58
CA LEU A 214 16.18 -2.48 11.78
C LEU A 214 17.44 -2.28 12.62
N ASP A 215 18.23 -1.27 12.28
CA ASP A 215 19.32 -0.73 13.09
C ASP A 215 19.11 0.79 13.27
N SER A 216 17.99 1.14 13.84
CA SER A 216 17.55 2.52 14.00
C SER A 216 16.54 2.63 15.14
N ARG A 217 16.12 3.85 15.46
CA ARG A 217 15.06 4.11 16.44
C ARG A 217 13.65 4.08 15.83
N TYR A 218 13.52 3.59 14.60
CA TYR A 218 12.22 3.46 13.96
C TYR A 218 11.39 2.34 14.58
N GLU A 219 10.09 2.52 14.66
CA GLU A 219 9.14 1.50 15.02
C GLU A 219 9.09 0.41 13.93
N GLY A 220 8.96 -0.85 14.34
CA GLY A 220 9.04 -2.00 13.45
C GLY A 220 7.81 -2.88 13.41
N GLY A 221 7.53 -3.38 12.22
CA GLY A 221 6.43 -4.25 11.84
C GLY A 221 6.28 -4.25 10.33
N LEU A 222 5.22 -4.87 9.80
CA LEU A 222 4.81 -4.62 8.41
C LEU A 222 4.59 -3.12 8.21
N PHE A 223 4.00 -2.45 9.21
CA PHE A 223 3.95 -1.00 9.32
C PHE A 223 4.87 -0.53 10.44
N GLY A 224 5.63 0.54 10.21
CA GLY A 224 6.38 1.22 11.26
C GLY A 224 5.43 2.02 12.14
N ARG A 225 4.85 3.08 11.57
CA ARG A 225 3.91 3.95 12.25
C ARG A 225 2.62 4.14 11.45
N VAL A 226 1.50 4.09 12.15
CA VAL A 226 0.15 4.23 11.61
C VAL A 226 -0.55 5.41 12.27
N ALA A 227 -1.11 6.31 11.45
CA ALA A 227 -1.75 7.55 11.89
C ALA A 227 -3.28 7.42 12.01
N VAL A 228 -3.90 8.48 12.51
CA VAL A 228 -5.36 8.64 12.57
C VAL A 228 -6.00 8.43 11.20
N GLY A 229 -7.10 7.68 11.16
CA GLY A 229 -7.88 7.41 9.95
C GLY A 229 -7.41 6.21 9.13
N ALA A 230 -6.22 5.69 9.40
CA ALA A 230 -5.74 4.49 8.73
C ALA A 230 -6.58 3.25 9.07
N GLN A 231 -6.74 2.37 8.08
CA GLN A 231 -7.40 1.08 8.23
C GLN A 231 -6.49 -0.04 7.71
N ILE A 232 -6.14 -0.96 8.58
CA ILE A 232 -5.34 -2.14 8.27
C ILE A 232 -6.19 -3.35 8.61
N LYS A 233 -6.57 -4.17 7.60
CA LYS A 233 -7.59 -5.17 7.84
C LYS A 233 -7.55 -6.38 6.91
N ASN A 234 -8.25 -7.44 7.35
CA ASN A 234 -8.62 -8.60 6.57
C ASN A 234 -7.43 -9.40 5.99
N PHE A 235 -6.40 -9.69 6.78
CA PHE A 235 -5.29 -10.54 6.32
C PHE A 235 -4.66 -11.37 7.45
N GLY A 236 -3.92 -12.41 7.03
CA GLY A 236 -3.04 -13.18 7.89
C GLY A 236 -1.58 -12.76 7.74
N LEU A 237 -0.83 -12.75 8.83
CA LEU A 237 0.62 -12.63 8.82
C LEU A 237 1.24 -13.91 9.35
N VAL A 238 1.94 -14.64 8.48
CA VAL A 238 2.43 -15.99 8.75
C VAL A 238 3.95 -16.01 8.83
N ASN A 239 4.51 -16.57 9.92
CA ASN A 239 5.95 -16.65 10.18
C ASN A 239 6.70 -15.30 10.09
N PRO A 240 6.23 -14.20 10.70
CA PRO A 240 6.94 -12.92 10.64
C PRO A 240 8.20 -12.94 11.50
N THR A 241 9.26 -12.34 10.96
CA THR A 241 10.50 -11.99 11.68
C THR A 241 10.69 -10.49 11.65
N VAL A 242 10.60 -9.83 12.80
CA VAL A 242 10.88 -8.38 12.92
C VAL A 242 11.84 -8.15 14.07
N GLN A 243 13.00 -7.63 13.75
CA GLN A 243 14.08 -7.44 14.72
C GLN A 243 14.58 -6.02 14.66
N ASN A 244 14.87 -5.44 15.83
CA ASN A 244 15.62 -4.20 15.93
C ASN A 244 16.89 -4.46 16.73
N ILE A 245 18.05 -4.28 16.10
CA ILE A 245 19.38 -4.51 16.67
C ILE A 245 20.00 -3.23 17.25
N HIS A 246 19.34 -2.07 17.10
CA HIS A 246 19.84 -0.81 17.66
C HIS A 246 19.84 -0.85 19.20
N PRO A 247 20.89 -0.33 19.87
CA PRO A 247 21.04 -0.42 21.33
C PRO A 247 19.87 0.19 22.14
N ASN A 248 19.23 1.23 21.60
CA ASN A 248 18.08 1.86 22.25
C ASN A 248 16.75 1.26 21.82
N GLY A 249 16.75 0.29 20.89
CA GLY A 249 15.57 -0.39 20.41
C GLY A 249 14.43 0.52 19.97
N CYS A 250 13.31 -0.11 19.63
CA CYS A 250 12.06 0.58 19.35
C CYS A 250 10.86 -0.31 19.68
N ARG A 251 9.65 0.23 19.60
CA ARG A 251 8.42 -0.54 19.70
C ARG A 251 8.29 -1.46 18.50
N LEU A 252 7.99 -2.72 18.74
CA LEU A 252 7.78 -3.72 17.69
C LEU A 252 6.41 -4.37 17.82
N GLY A 253 5.76 -4.56 16.68
CA GLY A 253 4.65 -5.48 16.52
C GLY A 253 4.81 -6.20 15.18
N ALA A 254 4.27 -7.39 15.01
CA ALA A 254 4.36 -8.05 13.72
C ALA A 254 3.65 -7.23 12.63
N VAL A 255 2.50 -6.63 12.96
CA VAL A 255 1.72 -5.80 12.03
C VAL A 255 2.16 -4.34 12.10
N CYS A 256 2.32 -3.78 13.29
CA CYS A 256 2.61 -2.36 13.46
C CYS A 256 3.49 -2.09 14.68
N GLY A 257 4.50 -1.24 14.55
CA GLY A 257 5.29 -0.77 15.68
C GLY A 257 4.52 0.21 16.57
N GLU A 258 3.96 1.27 15.98
CA GLU A 258 3.12 2.26 16.66
C GLU A 258 1.81 2.52 15.89
N LEU A 259 0.68 2.31 16.55
CA LEU A 259 -0.66 2.61 16.07
C LEU A 259 -1.19 3.86 16.78
N ASN A 260 -1.12 5.01 16.13
CA ASN A 260 -1.54 6.28 16.71
C ASN A 260 -2.88 6.75 16.10
N GLY A 261 -3.99 6.25 16.66
CA GLY A 261 -5.35 6.64 16.27
C GLY A 261 -5.92 5.96 15.02
N GLY A 262 -5.25 4.97 14.46
CA GLY A 262 -5.76 4.11 13.38
C GLY A 262 -6.50 2.87 13.90
N THR A 263 -6.92 2.00 12.98
CA THR A 263 -7.61 0.74 13.30
C THR A 263 -6.92 -0.44 12.61
N ILE A 264 -6.63 -1.48 13.41
CA ILE A 264 -6.26 -2.82 12.92
C ILE A 264 -7.44 -3.74 13.23
N SER A 265 -8.00 -4.42 12.23
CA SER A 265 -9.16 -5.30 12.43
C SER A 265 -9.13 -6.52 11.53
N TYR A 266 -9.63 -7.64 12.04
CA TYR A 266 -9.66 -8.90 11.30
C TYR A 266 -8.27 -9.30 10.79
N VAL A 267 -7.30 -9.32 11.70
CA VAL A 267 -5.91 -9.68 11.40
C VAL A 267 -5.47 -10.80 12.32
N TYR A 268 -4.73 -11.76 11.78
CA TYR A 268 -4.11 -12.81 12.57
C TYR A 268 -2.60 -12.91 12.34
N VAL A 269 -1.89 -13.32 13.40
CA VAL A 269 -0.45 -13.54 13.37
C VAL A 269 -0.16 -14.95 13.87
N VAL A 270 0.38 -15.80 13.00
CA VAL A 270 0.54 -17.24 13.29
C VAL A 270 1.89 -17.77 12.82
N GLY A 271 2.21 -18.99 13.27
CA GLY A 271 3.42 -19.70 12.86
C GLY A 271 4.62 -19.39 13.74
N ASN A 272 5.81 -19.33 13.14
CA ASN A 272 7.04 -18.97 13.84
C ASN A 272 7.14 -17.44 13.91
N ILE A 273 6.75 -16.86 15.05
CA ILE A 273 6.71 -15.42 15.29
C ILE A 273 8.00 -15.04 16.02
N ASP A 274 8.94 -14.36 15.32
CA ASP A 274 10.23 -13.93 15.89
C ASP A 274 10.31 -12.39 15.95
N LEU A 275 9.96 -11.83 17.11
CA LEU A 275 9.96 -10.38 17.37
C LEU A 275 10.97 -10.05 18.44
N LYS A 276 12.01 -9.26 18.10
CA LYS A 276 13.12 -8.95 19.02
C LYS A 276 13.48 -7.47 19.00
N SER A 277 13.46 -6.84 20.17
CA SER A 277 13.97 -5.48 20.39
C SER A 277 14.52 -5.36 21.81
N THR A 278 15.40 -4.40 22.03
CA THR A 278 15.81 -3.99 23.39
C THR A 278 14.75 -3.15 24.08
N HIS A 279 13.75 -2.63 23.37
CA HIS A 279 12.62 -1.90 23.92
C HIS A 279 11.62 -2.84 24.59
N ALA A 280 10.99 -2.37 25.70
CA ALA A 280 10.07 -3.19 26.47
C ALA A 280 8.71 -3.48 25.76
N GLN A 281 8.33 -2.66 24.79
CA GLN A 281 7.03 -2.79 24.09
C GLN A 281 7.20 -3.59 22.80
N VAL A 282 7.28 -4.92 22.96
CA VAL A 282 7.24 -5.88 21.86
C VAL A 282 5.94 -6.68 21.99
N ALA A 283 5.06 -6.56 21.02
CA ALA A 283 3.73 -7.17 21.02
C ALA A 283 3.46 -7.94 19.73
N SER A 284 2.52 -8.87 19.76
CA SER A 284 2.28 -9.77 18.63
C SER A 284 1.59 -9.10 17.44
N ILE A 285 0.82 -8.02 17.65
CA ILE A 285 0.14 -7.26 16.58
C ILE A 285 0.67 -5.84 16.53
N ALA A 286 0.50 -5.03 17.59
CA ALA A 286 0.97 -3.65 17.62
C ALA A 286 1.83 -3.40 18.86
N GLY A 287 3.06 -2.91 18.68
CA GLY A 287 3.97 -2.60 19.79
C GLY A 287 3.33 -1.64 20.77
N GLU A 288 2.77 -0.54 20.30
CA GLU A 288 1.97 0.38 21.08
C GLU A 288 0.77 0.88 20.25
N ALA A 289 -0.38 1.06 20.88
CA ALA A 289 -1.61 1.53 20.22
C ALA A 289 -2.19 2.75 20.93
N THR A 290 -1.49 3.89 20.89
CA THR A 290 -1.96 5.13 21.50
C THR A 290 -3.18 5.67 20.74
N ASN A 291 -4.33 5.78 21.42
CA ASN A 291 -5.62 6.15 20.81
C ASN A 291 -6.04 5.26 19.61
N GLY A 292 -5.35 4.13 19.39
CA GLY A 292 -5.64 3.18 18.33
C GLY A 292 -6.60 2.07 18.76
N PHE A 293 -7.15 1.38 17.79
CA PHE A 293 -8.10 0.29 17.98
C PHE A 293 -7.57 -1.00 17.34
N VAL A 294 -7.53 -2.09 18.12
CA VAL A 294 -7.25 -3.44 17.62
C VAL A 294 -8.48 -4.30 17.89
N ARG A 295 -9.12 -4.82 16.84
CA ARG A 295 -10.42 -5.48 16.95
C ARG A 295 -10.47 -6.77 16.17
N ASN A 296 -11.14 -7.78 16.75
CA ASN A 296 -11.38 -9.07 16.07
C ASN A 296 -10.09 -9.67 15.52
N CYS A 297 -9.04 -9.71 16.34
CA CYS A 297 -7.70 -10.14 15.95
C CYS A 297 -7.20 -11.25 16.87
N TYR A 298 -6.29 -12.10 16.36
CA TYR A 298 -5.62 -13.05 17.22
C TYR A 298 -4.16 -13.29 16.86
N SER A 299 -3.41 -13.84 17.83
CA SER A 299 -2.05 -14.29 17.63
C SER A 299 -1.79 -15.60 18.35
N THR A 300 -1.02 -16.50 17.73
CA THR A 300 -0.55 -17.72 18.38
C THR A 300 0.63 -17.50 19.33
N SER A 301 1.15 -16.28 19.45
CA SER A 301 2.19 -15.89 20.39
C SER A 301 1.61 -15.54 21.75
N ASP A 302 2.35 -15.83 22.83
CA ASP A 302 2.01 -15.40 24.20
C ASP A 302 2.32 -13.91 24.45
N LEU A 303 2.98 -13.22 23.52
CA LEU A 303 3.18 -11.77 23.59
C LEU A 303 1.84 -11.03 23.67
N GLU A 304 1.83 -9.85 24.27
CA GLU A 304 0.64 -9.01 24.25
C GLU A 304 0.14 -8.75 22.83
N ILE A 305 -1.16 -8.57 22.65
CA ILE A 305 -1.74 -8.14 21.35
C ILE A 305 -1.23 -6.74 21.01
N CYS A 306 -1.33 -5.82 21.97
CA CYS A 306 -0.70 -4.51 21.93
C CYS A 306 -0.58 -3.94 23.34
N TYR A 307 0.38 -3.01 23.51
CA TYR A 307 0.43 -2.15 24.69
C TYR A 307 -0.42 -0.90 24.46
N LEU A 308 -1.08 -0.41 25.52
CA LEU A 308 -2.05 0.68 25.45
C LEU A 308 -3.21 0.40 24.46
N GLY A 309 -3.99 1.41 24.13
CA GLY A 309 -5.07 1.33 23.14
C GLY A 309 -6.27 0.48 23.54
N THR A 310 -7.26 0.47 22.67
CA THR A 310 -8.50 -0.29 22.86
C THR A 310 -8.44 -1.63 22.13
N LYS A 311 -8.59 -2.72 22.87
CA LYS A 311 -8.69 -4.10 22.35
C LYS A 311 -10.13 -4.59 22.48
N THR A 312 -10.69 -5.14 21.39
CA THR A 312 -12.01 -5.76 21.39
C THR A 312 -11.95 -7.08 20.64
N ASP A 313 -12.46 -8.15 21.22
CA ASP A 313 -12.46 -9.50 20.64
C ASP A 313 -11.07 -9.92 20.11
N CYS A 314 -10.06 -9.75 20.97
CA CYS A 314 -8.67 -10.07 20.65
C CYS A 314 -8.14 -11.16 21.57
N TYR A 315 -7.49 -12.18 20.98
CA TYR A 315 -7.06 -13.39 21.71
C TYR A 315 -5.61 -13.73 21.39
N LYS A 316 -4.89 -14.36 22.34
CA LYS A 316 -3.46 -14.69 22.18
C LYS A 316 -3.07 -16.03 22.79
N GLY A 317 -1.97 -16.58 22.31
CA GLY A 317 -1.25 -17.71 22.92
C GLY A 317 -2.14 -18.86 23.37
N ASN A 318 -2.14 -19.13 24.67
CA ASN A 318 -2.89 -20.22 25.26
C ASN A 318 -4.40 -20.11 25.06
N GLU A 319 -5.00 -18.92 25.05
CA GLU A 319 -6.42 -18.73 24.78
C GLU A 319 -6.75 -19.23 23.35
N VAL A 320 -5.93 -18.84 22.38
CA VAL A 320 -6.05 -19.31 20.98
C VAL A 320 -5.90 -20.81 20.90
N ALA A 321 -4.90 -21.38 21.56
CA ALA A 321 -4.64 -22.83 21.53
C ALA A 321 -5.78 -23.66 22.11
N GLN A 322 -6.48 -23.14 23.11
CA GLN A 322 -7.61 -23.81 23.75
C GLN A 322 -8.91 -23.68 22.94
N MET A 323 -9.21 -22.50 22.43
CA MET A 323 -10.49 -22.19 21.77
C MET A 323 -10.52 -22.56 20.27
N ALA A 324 -9.39 -22.53 19.57
CA ALA A 324 -9.37 -22.78 18.13
C ALA A 324 -9.84 -24.20 17.76
N PRO A 325 -9.41 -25.29 18.44
CA PRO A 325 -9.83 -26.64 18.07
C PRO A 325 -11.33 -26.89 18.18
N THR A 326 -12.03 -26.15 19.02
CA THR A 326 -13.48 -26.32 19.25
C THR A 326 -14.34 -25.43 18.34
N GLY A 327 -13.77 -24.42 17.68
CA GLY A 327 -14.50 -23.40 16.95
C GLY A 327 -14.89 -22.17 17.79
N GLU A 328 -14.70 -22.24 19.10
CA GLU A 328 -15.02 -21.13 20.02
C GLU A 328 -14.31 -19.84 19.63
N LEU A 329 -13.02 -19.93 19.26
CA LEU A 329 -12.26 -18.76 18.83
C LEU A 329 -12.89 -18.08 17.61
N CYS A 330 -13.27 -18.88 16.60
CA CYS A 330 -13.89 -18.35 15.38
C CYS A 330 -15.20 -17.61 15.69
N TYR A 331 -16.06 -18.20 16.53
CA TYR A 331 -17.32 -17.60 16.94
C TYR A 331 -17.13 -16.31 17.73
N LYS A 332 -16.21 -16.32 18.68
CA LYS A 332 -15.87 -15.12 19.49
C LYS A 332 -15.26 -13.99 18.69
N LEU A 333 -14.38 -14.30 17.72
CA LEU A 333 -13.81 -13.31 16.80
C LEU A 333 -14.87 -12.63 15.91
N ASN A 334 -16.01 -13.26 15.69
CA ASN A 334 -17.17 -12.68 15.02
C ASN A 334 -18.10 -11.91 15.99
N GLY A 335 -17.66 -11.64 17.22
CA GLY A 335 -18.48 -10.93 18.21
C GLY A 335 -19.59 -11.80 18.81
N ASN A 336 -19.37 -13.10 18.97
CA ASN A 336 -20.30 -14.10 19.43
C ASN A 336 -21.57 -14.21 18.56
N THR A 337 -21.39 -14.19 17.25
CA THR A 337 -22.45 -14.35 16.25
C THR A 337 -21.96 -15.09 15.01
N SER A 338 -22.84 -15.82 14.36
CA SER A 338 -22.65 -16.41 13.04
C SER A 338 -23.20 -15.54 11.91
N VAL A 339 -23.96 -14.48 12.24
CA VAL A 339 -24.56 -13.56 11.26
C VAL A 339 -23.48 -12.63 10.68
N ASN A 340 -23.37 -12.58 9.36
CA ASN A 340 -22.34 -11.80 8.65
C ASN A 340 -20.91 -12.16 9.11
N ALA A 341 -20.68 -13.43 9.41
CA ALA A 341 -19.37 -13.91 9.88
C ALA A 341 -18.26 -13.61 8.89
N VAL A 342 -17.25 -12.88 9.36
CA VAL A 342 -16.00 -12.57 8.63
C VAL A 342 -14.99 -13.68 8.85
N TRP A 343 -14.82 -14.11 10.11
CA TRP A 343 -13.99 -15.27 10.46
C TRP A 343 -14.72 -16.55 10.16
N ARG A 344 -14.01 -17.49 9.58
CA ARG A 344 -14.49 -18.82 9.20
C ARG A 344 -13.51 -19.89 9.65
N GLN A 345 -14.00 -21.08 9.86
CA GLN A 345 -13.18 -22.24 10.22
C GLN A 345 -13.92 -23.52 9.88
N THR A 346 -13.38 -24.33 8.98
CA THR A 346 -13.88 -25.70 8.80
C THR A 346 -13.31 -26.58 9.89
N LEU A 347 -14.14 -26.90 10.88
CA LEU A 347 -13.71 -27.66 12.05
C LEU A 347 -13.14 -29.03 11.65
N ASN A 348 -12.10 -29.46 12.34
CA ASN A 348 -11.28 -30.64 12.06
C ASN A 348 -10.46 -30.58 10.75
N GLN A 349 -10.49 -29.49 10.00
CA GLN A 349 -9.64 -29.24 8.82
C GLN A 349 -8.73 -28.03 9.05
N ASP A 350 -9.33 -26.89 9.38
CA ASP A 350 -8.58 -25.67 9.66
C ASP A 350 -8.08 -25.70 11.10
N LYS A 351 -6.79 -25.54 11.28
CA LYS A 351 -6.17 -25.48 12.60
C LYS A 351 -6.59 -24.24 13.39
N TYR A 352 -6.81 -23.14 12.69
CA TYR A 352 -7.17 -21.83 13.23
C TYR A 352 -8.26 -21.18 12.38
N PRO A 353 -9.02 -20.19 12.92
CA PRO A 353 -9.90 -19.35 12.12
C PRO A 353 -9.14 -18.62 11.00
N VAL A 354 -9.76 -18.52 9.85
CA VAL A 354 -9.25 -17.84 8.65
C VAL A 354 -10.26 -16.82 8.11
N LEU A 355 -9.83 -16.01 7.16
CA LEU A 355 -10.66 -14.98 6.52
C LEU A 355 -11.10 -15.39 5.10
N ARG A 356 -10.79 -16.61 4.70
CA ARG A 356 -11.09 -17.16 3.37
C ARG A 356 -12.55 -17.61 3.29
N GLU A 357 -13.22 -17.30 2.20
CA GLU A 357 -14.64 -17.64 2.00
C GLU A 357 -14.89 -19.14 1.82
N GLU A 358 -13.88 -19.92 1.44
CA GLU A 358 -13.96 -21.36 1.25
C GLU A 358 -14.14 -22.13 2.57
N SER A 359 -13.69 -21.57 3.69
CA SER A 359 -13.91 -22.16 5.00
C SER A 359 -15.32 -21.89 5.50
N LEU A 360 -15.81 -22.76 6.37
CA LEU A 360 -17.20 -22.74 6.81
C LEU A 360 -17.42 -21.77 7.98
N VAL A 361 -18.64 -21.28 8.09
CA VAL A 361 -19.08 -20.54 9.27
C VAL A 361 -19.17 -21.46 10.47
N VAL A 362 -18.82 -20.96 11.64
CA VAL A 362 -19.00 -21.68 12.92
C VAL A 362 -20.22 -21.13 13.64
N TYR A 363 -21.07 -22.05 14.06
CA TYR A 363 -22.30 -21.80 14.81
C TYR A 363 -22.15 -22.28 16.23
N GLN A 364 -22.85 -21.66 17.18
CA GLN A 364 -22.96 -22.16 18.55
C GLN A 364 -24.30 -22.87 18.74
N ALA A 365 -24.28 -24.09 19.25
CA ALA A 365 -25.46 -24.85 19.60
C ALA A 365 -26.02 -24.45 20.98
N GLU A 366 -27.26 -24.87 21.29
CA GLU A 366 -27.93 -24.56 22.57
C GLU A 366 -27.19 -25.09 23.80
N ASP A 367 -26.46 -26.19 23.65
CA ASP A 367 -25.64 -26.78 24.71
C ASP A 367 -24.29 -26.07 24.89
N GLY A 368 -24.02 -25.01 24.08
CA GLY A 368 -22.79 -24.25 24.12
C GLY A 368 -21.64 -24.82 23.29
N THR A 369 -21.85 -25.94 22.60
CA THR A 369 -20.84 -26.49 21.67
C THR A 369 -20.83 -25.72 20.35
N TYR A 370 -19.78 -25.94 19.53
CA TYR A 370 -19.59 -25.26 18.26
C TYR A 370 -19.57 -26.27 17.12
N SER A 371 -20.18 -25.94 15.96
CA SER A 371 -20.20 -26.78 14.77
C SER A 371 -20.24 -25.94 13.48
N ASN A 372 -19.98 -26.60 12.34
CA ASN A 372 -20.20 -25.99 11.03
C ASN A 372 -21.63 -26.24 10.49
N GLU A 373 -22.46 -26.95 11.23
CA GLU A 373 -23.86 -27.17 10.88
C GLU A 373 -24.71 -26.07 11.52
N MET A 374 -25.55 -25.42 10.70
CA MET A 374 -26.48 -24.39 11.16
C MET A 374 -27.53 -25.01 12.10
N GLY A 375 -27.54 -24.59 13.35
CA GLY A 375 -28.58 -24.98 14.30
C GLY A 375 -29.96 -24.43 13.92
N GLU A 376 -31.03 -24.98 14.53
CA GLU A 376 -32.39 -24.54 14.23
C GLU A 376 -32.62 -23.05 14.59
N MET A 377 -32.00 -22.55 15.64
CA MET A 377 -32.11 -21.13 16.06
C MET A 377 -31.46 -20.16 15.08
N ASP A 378 -30.36 -20.54 14.45
CA ASP A 378 -29.64 -19.66 13.48
C ASP A 378 -30.43 -19.50 12.17
N LYS A 379 -31.32 -20.45 11.83
CA LYS A 379 -32.18 -20.36 10.64
C LYS A 379 -33.15 -19.15 10.69
N TYR A 380 -33.44 -18.65 11.88
CA TYR A 380 -34.35 -17.53 12.11
C TYR A 380 -33.65 -16.20 12.37
N ALA A 381 -32.36 -16.20 12.72
CA ALA A 381 -31.59 -14.98 12.99
C ALA A 381 -31.31 -14.14 11.73
N GLY A 382 -31.43 -14.72 10.53
CA GLY A 382 -31.21 -14.04 9.24
C GLY A 382 -32.47 -13.49 8.56
N THR A 383 -33.65 -13.72 9.11
CA THR A 383 -34.88 -13.11 8.59
C THR A 383 -35.12 -11.77 9.30
N ALA A 384 -34.62 -10.69 8.72
CA ALA A 384 -35.04 -9.36 9.12
C ALA A 384 -36.57 -9.30 9.04
N ILE A 385 -37.22 -9.12 10.19
CA ILE A 385 -38.64 -8.75 10.21
C ILE A 385 -38.67 -7.33 9.66
N ASP A 386 -39.20 -7.20 8.45
CA ASP A 386 -39.50 -5.90 7.85
C ASP A 386 -40.47 -5.18 8.83
N PRO A 387 -40.12 -4.03 9.38
CA PRO A 387 -41.08 -3.31 10.22
C PRO A 387 -42.19 -2.76 9.33
N ILE A 388 -43.43 -3.20 9.64
CA ILE A 388 -44.67 -2.68 9.07
C ILE A 388 -44.80 -1.18 9.41
#